data_89c67f274396740ea5190744b0fcfe1d
#
_entry.id   89c67f274396740ea5190744b0fcfe1d
#
_cell.length_a   1.000
_cell.length_b   1.000
_cell.length_c   1.000
_cell.angle_alpha   90.00
_cell.angle_beta   90.00
_cell.angle_gamma   90.00
#
_symmetry.space_group_name_H-M   'P 1'
#
loop_
_entity.id
_entity.type
_entity.pdbx_description
1 polymer ?
#
loop_
_entity_poly.entity_id
_entity_poly.type
_entity_poly.pdbx_seq_one_letter_code
_entity_poly.pdbx_strand_id
1 'polypeptide(L)'
;RRLPQAFSAMQDQLQWLSSGVSDYEIAVPIHEIESCAAGTAYYKGVDEGVRYEQLDFIADQCDQMFPRLRIFLFDAHRVFSSPVTIFGPNLAVVYVGQCYLAFREVERVKSLSSHFDWLVREAVVDARNVSTHIRSLIER
;
A
#
# COMPACT_ATOMS: atom_id res chain seq x y z
N ARG A 1 -10.72 17.47 4.23
CA ARG A 1 -10.20 16.99 2.97
C ARG A 1 -10.14 15.48 2.96
N ARG A 2 -10.50 14.89 1.83
CA ARG A 2 -10.48 13.44 1.68
C ARG A 2 -9.06 12.90 1.53
N LEU A 3 -8.86 11.67 1.99
CA LEU A 3 -7.65 10.93 1.68
C LEU A 3 -7.57 10.64 0.18
N PRO A 4 -6.36 10.48 -0.39
CA PRO A 4 -6.20 10.07 -1.78
C PRO A 4 -6.96 8.79 -2.09
N GLN A 5 -7.51 8.70 -3.29
CA GLN A 5 -8.32 7.56 -3.72
C GLN A 5 -7.59 6.22 -3.58
N ALA A 6 -6.31 6.18 -3.97
CA ALA A 6 -5.53 4.95 -3.87
C ALA A 6 -5.40 4.48 -2.42
N PHE A 7 -5.19 5.41 -1.49
CA PHE A 7 -5.06 5.09 -0.06
C PHE A 7 -6.38 4.59 0.51
N SER A 8 -7.49 5.25 0.16
CA SER A 8 -8.84 4.83 0.58
C SER A 8 -9.19 3.46 0.01
N ALA A 9 -8.85 3.21 -1.26
CA ALA A 9 -9.09 1.92 -1.89
C ALA A 9 -8.28 0.81 -1.22
N MET A 10 -7.03 1.09 -0.85
CA MET A 10 -6.21 0.14 -0.12
C MET A 10 -6.83 -0.21 1.22
N GLN A 11 -7.34 0.79 1.95
CA GLN A 11 -8.02 0.56 3.23
C GLN A 11 -9.26 -0.31 3.07
N ASP A 12 -10.07 -0.04 2.04
CA ASP A 12 -11.25 -0.84 1.75
C ASP A 12 -10.87 -2.28 1.44
N GLN A 13 -9.81 -2.48 0.67
CA GLN A 13 -9.30 -3.81 0.36
C GLN A 13 -8.84 -4.55 1.61
N LEU A 14 -8.15 -3.86 2.52
CA LEU A 14 -7.71 -4.44 3.78
C LEU A 14 -8.89 -4.87 4.64
N GLN A 15 -9.94 -4.06 4.69
CA GLN A 15 -11.16 -4.41 5.43
C GLN A 15 -11.85 -5.63 4.81
N TRP A 16 -11.94 -5.66 3.49
CA TRP A 16 -12.53 -6.78 2.77
C TRP A 16 -11.72 -8.05 2.99
N LEU A 17 -10.41 -7.95 2.93
CA LEU A 17 -9.50 -9.08 3.09
C LEU A 17 -9.55 -9.69 4.49
N SER A 18 -9.78 -8.88 5.51
CA SER A 18 -9.86 -9.37 6.88
C SER A 18 -11.00 -10.37 7.07
N SER A 19 -12.00 -10.32 6.19
CA SER A 19 -13.11 -11.28 6.18
C SER A 19 -12.95 -12.39 5.14
N GLY A 20 -11.88 -12.35 4.34
CA GLY A 20 -11.65 -13.29 3.25
C GLY A 20 -10.46 -14.20 3.49
N VAL A 21 -10.08 -14.97 2.48
CA VAL A 21 -9.01 -15.97 2.53
C VAL A 21 -7.94 -15.79 1.46
N SER A 22 -7.97 -14.73 0.71
CA SER A 22 -7.00 -14.51 -0.37
C SER A 22 -5.71 -13.90 0.17
N ASP A 23 -4.58 -14.34 -0.40
CA ASP A 23 -3.30 -13.71 -0.17
C ASP A 23 -3.11 -12.56 -1.14
N TYR A 24 -2.51 -11.47 -0.69
CA TYR A 24 -2.14 -10.42 -1.62
C TYR A 24 -0.98 -9.57 -1.12
N GLU A 25 -0.36 -8.89 -2.09
CA GLU A 25 0.82 -8.07 -1.88
C GLU A 25 0.57 -6.68 -2.45
N ILE A 26 1.03 -5.66 -1.74
CA ILE A 26 0.87 -4.26 -2.13
C ILE A 26 2.24 -3.60 -2.14
N ALA A 27 2.57 -2.88 -3.21
CA ALA A 27 3.75 -2.03 -3.28
C ALA A 27 3.30 -0.57 -3.31
N VAL A 28 3.78 0.23 -2.38
CA VAL A 28 3.38 1.63 -2.20
C VAL A 28 4.63 2.49 -2.06
N PRO A 29 4.65 3.69 -2.68
CA PRO A 29 5.75 4.62 -2.43
C PRO A 29 5.84 5.00 -0.95
N ILE A 30 7.05 4.95 -0.39
CA ILE A 30 7.25 5.26 1.03
C ILE A 30 6.80 6.68 1.37
N HIS A 31 6.91 7.61 0.43
CA HIS A 31 6.52 9.00 0.68
C HIS A 31 5.00 9.15 0.92
N GLU A 32 4.18 8.23 0.44
CA GLU A 32 2.74 8.24 0.72
C GLU A 32 2.50 8.06 2.22
N ILE A 33 3.22 7.14 2.83
CA ILE A 33 3.13 6.88 4.27
C ILE A 33 3.72 8.05 5.06
N GLU A 34 4.89 8.53 4.65
CA GLU A 34 5.56 9.64 5.31
C GLU A 34 4.75 10.92 5.23
N SER A 35 4.16 11.21 4.07
CA SER A 35 3.32 12.39 3.89
C SER A 35 2.05 12.32 4.72
N CYS A 36 1.46 11.13 4.83
CA CYS A 36 0.30 10.92 5.69
C CYS A 36 0.64 11.22 7.15
N ALA A 37 1.80 10.72 7.63
CA ALA A 37 2.23 10.98 9.00
C ALA A 37 2.52 12.46 9.25
N ALA A 38 3.15 13.13 8.29
CA ALA A 38 3.59 14.52 8.45
C ALA A 38 2.49 15.54 8.11
N GLY A 39 1.43 15.14 7.41
CA GLY A 39 0.39 16.06 6.96
C GLY A 39 0.83 16.94 5.81
N THR A 40 1.65 16.40 4.90
CA THR A 40 2.16 17.12 3.73
C THR A 40 1.56 16.57 2.45
N ALA A 41 1.86 17.19 1.32
CA ALA A 41 1.39 16.81 -0.01
C ALA A 41 -0.14 16.68 -0.03
N TYR A 42 -0.68 15.55 -0.43
CA TYR A 42 -2.13 15.34 -0.51
C TYR A 42 -2.83 15.33 0.85
N TYR A 43 -2.06 15.18 1.93
CA TYR A 43 -2.61 15.10 3.28
C TYR A 43 -2.68 16.46 3.97
N LYS A 44 -2.23 17.51 3.28
CA LYS A 44 -2.31 18.86 3.79
C LYS A 44 -3.77 19.23 4.04
N GLY A 45 -4.10 19.62 5.27
CA GLY A 45 -5.46 19.97 5.66
C GLY A 45 -6.29 18.79 6.15
N VAL A 46 -5.75 17.57 6.13
CA VAL A 46 -6.40 16.41 6.76
C VAL A 46 -6.02 16.39 8.23
N ASP A 47 -7.01 16.21 9.09
CA ASP A 47 -6.81 16.21 10.54
C ASP A 47 -5.81 15.15 10.97
N GLU A 48 -4.93 15.51 11.92
CA GLU A 48 -3.90 14.60 12.41
C GLU A 48 -4.49 13.32 13.00
N GLY A 49 -5.59 13.43 13.76
CA GLY A 49 -6.24 12.26 14.34
C GLY A 49 -6.71 11.29 13.28
N VAL A 50 -7.26 11.79 12.18
CA VAL A 50 -7.70 10.96 11.05
C VAL A 50 -6.51 10.29 10.39
N ARG A 51 -5.43 11.04 10.15
CA ARG A 51 -4.22 10.50 9.53
C ARG A 51 -3.58 9.40 10.37
N TYR A 52 -3.47 9.62 11.66
CA TYR A 52 -2.85 8.66 12.58
C TYR A 52 -3.71 7.42 12.74
N GLU A 53 -5.03 7.58 12.81
CA GLU A 53 -5.96 6.46 12.88
C GLU A 53 -5.82 5.56 11.64
N GLN A 54 -5.68 6.16 10.45
CA GLN A 54 -5.43 5.43 9.21
C GLN A 54 -4.14 4.62 9.27
N LEU A 55 -3.06 5.26 9.70
CA LEU A 55 -1.76 4.62 9.77
C LEU A 55 -1.74 3.50 10.81
N ASP A 56 -2.38 3.72 11.96
CA ASP A 56 -2.52 2.66 12.97
C ASP A 56 -3.29 1.47 12.42
N PHE A 57 -4.37 1.73 11.69
CA PHE A 57 -5.15 0.66 11.07
C PHE A 57 -4.30 -0.18 10.12
N ILE A 58 -3.51 0.47 9.27
CA ILE A 58 -2.63 -0.24 8.32
C ILE A 58 -1.58 -1.05 9.07
N ALA A 59 -0.95 -0.47 10.09
CA ALA A 59 0.05 -1.16 10.89
C ALA A 59 -0.55 -2.40 11.59
N ASP A 60 -1.75 -2.25 12.16
CA ASP A 60 -2.44 -3.35 12.82
C ASP A 60 -2.78 -4.46 11.83
N GLN A 61 -3.24 -4.11 10.62
CA GLN A 61 -3.56 -5.09 9.59
C GLN A 61 -2.30 -5.84 9.15
N CYS A 62 -1.19 -5.14 8.99
CA CYS A 62 0.08 -5.78 8.66
C CYS A 62 0.48 -6.81 9.72
N ASP A 63 0.30 -6.50 10.99
CA ASP A 63 0.65 -7.42 12.07
C ASP A 63 -0.29 -8.63 12.11
N GLN A 64 -1.60 -8.38 12.01
CA GLN A 64 -2.61 -9.41 12.18
C GLN A 64 -2.68 -10.38 11.00
N MET A 65 -2.39 -9.88 9.80
CA MET A 65 -2.63 -10.65 8.58
C MET A 65 -1.36 -11.18 7.92
N PHE A 66 -0.19 -10.82 8.41
CA PHE A 66 1.05 -11.38 7.86
C PHE A 66 1.08 -12.91 8.08
N PRO A 67 1.47 -13.73 7.11
CA PRO A 67 2.00 -13.36 5.79
C PRO A 67 0.99 -13.28 4.64
N ARG A 68 -0.31 -13.38 4.90
CA ARG A 68 -1.33 -13.29 3.86
C ARG A 68 -1.37 -11.90 3.21
N LEU A 69 -1.14 -10.85 4.01
CA LEU A 69 -0.97 -9.49 3.54
C LEU A 69 0.49 -9.10 3.68
N ARG A 70 1.10 -8.67 2.57
CA ARG A 70 2.47 -8.16 2.60
C ARG A 70 2.50 -6.82 1.88
N ILE A 71 2.93 -5.79 2.61
CA ILE A 71 3.06 -4.44 2.07
C ILE A 71 4.55 -4.12 1.97
N PHE A 72 4.98 -3.62 0.82
CA PHE A 72 6.36 -3.23 0.55
C PHE A 72 6.40 -1.74 0.24
N LEU A 73 7.33 -1.02 0.83
CA LEU A 73 7.47 0.41 0.58
C LEU A 73 8.70 0.65 -0.28
N PHE A 74 8.52 1.32 -1.42
CA PHE A 74 9.61 1.65 -2.33
C PHE A 74 9.82 3.16 -2.39
N ASP A 75 11.04 3.57 -2.76
CA ASP A 75 11.39 4.98 -2.91
C ASP A 75 11.12 5.43 -4.34
N ALA A 76 10.11 6.26 -4.52
CA ALA A 76 9.70 6.76 -5.84
C ALA A 76 10.74 7.69 -6.48
N HIS A 77 11.74 8.13 -5.75
CA HIS A 77 12.87 8.88 -6.32
C HIS A 77 13.87 7.94 -7.02
N ARG A 78 13.84 6.67 -6.70
CA ARG A 78 14.75 5.67 -7.26
C ARG A 78 14.05 4.73 -8.23
N VAL A 79 12.76 4.50 -8.03
CA VAL A 79 11.99 3.52 -8.77
C VAL A 79 10.70 4.18 -9.23
N PHE A 80 10.48 4.28 -10.53
CA PHE A 80 9.27 4.89 -11.05
C PHE A 80 8.16 3.85 -11.14
N SER A 81 7.12 4.05 -10.36
CA SER A 81 5.94 3.18 -10.40
C SER A 81 4.75 3.85 -9.72
N SER A 82 3.55 3.52 -10.20
CA SER A 82 2.30 3.73 -9.46
C SER A 82 2.17 2.64 -8.39
N PRO A 83 1.33 2.84 -7.36
CA PRO A 83 1.02 1.75 -6.42
C PRO A 83 0.42 0.55 -7.15
N VAL A 84 0.84 -0.65 -6.78
CA VAL A 84 0.41 -1.90 -7.42
C VAL A 84 -0.01 -2.89 -6.34
N THR A 85 -1.14 -3.58 -6.58
CA THR A 85 -1.59 -4.68 -5.73
C THR A 85 -1.69 -5.95 -6.58
N ILE A 86 -1.13 -7.03 -6.08
CA ILE A 86 -1.22 -8.35 -6.70
C ILE A 86 -2.07 -9.25 -5.82
N PHE A 87 -3.13 -9.81 -6.39
CA PHE A 87 -4.06 -10.72 -5.74
C PHE A 87 -3.86 -12.12 -6.29
N GLY A 88 -2.92 -12.88 -5.71
CA GLY A 88 -2.61 -14.20 -6.21
C GLY A 88 -2.19 -14.17 -7.68
N PRO A 89 -2.40 -15.26 -8.43
CA PRO A 89 -1.94 -15.32 -9.81
C PRO A 89 -2.91 -14.75 -10.85
N ASN A 90 -4.13 -14.35 -10.43
CA ASN A 90 -5.23 -14.10 -11.38
C ASN A 90 -5.65 -12.64 -11.50
N LEU A 91 -5.16 -11.75 -10.66
CA LEU A 91 -5.61 -10.36 -10.66
C LEU A 91 -4.49 -9.44 -10.25
N ALA A 92 -4.28 -8.38 -11.02
CA ALA A 92 -3.37 -7.29 -10.66
C ALA A 92 -4.10 -5.97 -10.80
N VAL A 93 -3.83 -5.04 -9.88
CA VAL A 93 -4.47 -3.72 -9.84
C VAL A 93 -3.41 -2.64 -9.80
N VAL A 94 -3.55 -1.64 -10.65
CA VAL A 94 -2.68 -0.46 -10.68
C VAL A 94 -3.51 0.76 -10.36
N TYR A 95 -3.04 1.58 -9.44
CA TYR A 95 -3.76 2.80 -9.03
C TYR A 95 -3.24 4.01 -9.79
N VAL A 96 -4.16 4.74 -10.41
CA VAL A 96 -3.84 5.90 -11.24
C VAL A 96 -4.74 7.06 -10.79
N GLY A 97 -4.18 7.95 -9.96
CA GLY A 97 -4.93 9.10 -9.48
C GLY A 97 -6.19 8.70 -8.73
N GLN A 98 -7.36 9.07 -9.26
CA GLN A 98 -8.64 8.79 -8.63
C GLN A 98 -9.30 7.51 -9.13
N CYS A 99 -8.59 6.71 -9.92
CA CYS A 99 -9.13 5.47 -10.44
C CYS A 99 -8.11 4.35 -10.30
N TYR A 100 -8.55 3.14 -10.58
CA TYR A 100 -7.65 2.01 -10.65
C TYR A 100 -7.96 1.19 -11.90
N LEU A 101 -6.94 0.46 -12.37
CA LEU A 101 -7.06 -0.44 -13.51
C LEU A 101 -6.84 -1.87 -13.01
N ALA A 102 -7.81 -2.73 -13.28
CA ALA A 102 -7.75 -4.14 -12.88
C ALA A 102 -7.48 -5.01 -14.11
N PHE A 103 -6.53 -5.92 -14.00
CA PHE A 103 -6.12 -6.79 -15.09
C PHE A 103 -6.28 -8.25 -14.70
N ARG A 104 -6.94 -9.03 -15.56
CA ARG A 104 -7.15 -10.46 -15.37
C ARG A 104 -6.54 -11.30 -16.49
N GLU A 105 -6.11 -10.67 -17.58
CA GLU A 105 -5.47 -11.38 -18.69
C GLU A 105 -4.13 -11.94 -18.24
N VAL A 106 -3.87 -13.20 -18.55
CA VAL A 106 -2.67 -13.92 -18.09
C VAL A 106 -1.39 -13.15 -18.37
N GLU A 107 -1.24 -12.65 -19.60
CA GLU A 107 -0.01 -11.96 -20.01
C GLU A 107 0.17 -10.63 -19.26
N ARG A 108 -0.94 -9.91 -19.03
CA ARG A 108 -0.88 -8.64 -18.29
C ARG A 108 -0.57 -8.87 -16.83
N VAL A 109 -1.18 -9.87 -16.21
CA VAL A 109 -0.91 -10.21 -14.82
C VAL A 109 0.53 -10.64 -14.65
N LYS A 110 1.07 -11.43 -15.59
CA LYS A 110 2.49 -11.84 -15.56
C LYS A 110 3.42 -10.63 -15.65
N SER A 111 3.14 -9.70 -16.56
CA SER A 111 3.95 -8.49 -16.71
C SER A 111 3.95 -7.65 -15.44
N LEU A 112 2.77 -7.46 -14.84
CA LEU A 112 2.64 -6.68 -13.62
C LEU A 112 3.26 -7.40 -12.42
N SER A 113 3.16 -8.73 -12.37
CA SER A 113 3.81 -9.51 -11.33
C SER A 113 5.33 -9.41 -11.41
N SER A 114 5.90 -9.43 -12.62
CA SER A 114 7.33 -9.22 -12.82
C SER A 114 7.77 -7.82 -12.39
N HIS A 115 6.97 -6.81 -12.74
CA HIS A 115 7.22 -5.44 -12.30
C HIS A 115 7.14 -5.35 -10.77
N PHE A 116 6.16 -6.00 -10.17
CA PHE A 116 5.99 -6.05 -8.72
C PHE A 116 7.20 -6.70 -8.06
N ASP A 117 7.71 -7.80 -8.60
CA ASP A 117 8.90 -8.47 -8.06
C ASP A 117 10.11 -7.53 -8.05
N TRP A 118 10.23 -6.70 -9.09
CA TRP A 118 11.27 -5.68 -9.13
C TRP A 118 11.08 -4.64 -8.02
N LEU A 119 9.85 -4.18 -7.79
CA LEU A 119 9.56 -3.25 -6.69
C LEU A 119 9.91 -3.86 -5.33
N VAL A 120 9.65 -5.14 -5.15
CA VAL A 120 10.00 -5.85 -3.91
C VAL A 120 11.52 -5.87 -3.71
N ARG A 121 12.27 -6.15 -4.78
CA ARG A 121 13.75 -6.14 -4.70
C ARG A 121 14.31 -4.77 -4.37
N GLU A 122 13.64 -3.72 -4.81
CA GLU A 122 14.05 -2.33 -4.60
C GLU A 122 13.40 -1.71 -3.36
N ALA A 123 12.59 -2.45 -2.62
CA ALA A 123 11.89 -1.92 -1.46
C ALA A 123 12.87 -1.45 -0.39
N VAL A 124 12.60 -0.27 0.19
CA VAL A 124 13.40 0.27 1.28
C VAL A 124 12.86 -0.16 2.65
N VAL A 125 11.59 -0.58 2.69
CA VAL A 125 11.00 -1.22 3.87
C VAL A 125 10.27 -2.47 3.38
N ASP A 126 10.68 -3.63 3.88
CA ASP A 126 10.05 -4.88 3.49
C ASP A 126 8.81 -5.17 4.35
N ALA A 127 8.06 -6.19 3.95
CA ALA A 127 6.76 -6.47 4.56
C ALA A 127 6.83 -6.79 6.06
N ARG A 128 7.96 -7.27 6.57
CA ARG A 128 8.12 -7.59 7.98
C ARG A 128 8.32 -6.35 8.84
N ASN A 129 8.76 -5.25 8.22
CA ASN A 129 9.16 -4.05 8.93
C ASN A 129 8.20 -2.88 8.73
N VAL A 130 7.17 -3.02 7.89
CA VAL A 130 6.26 -1.91 7.58
C VAL A 130 5.52 -1.42 8.82
N SER A 131 4.98 -2.33 9.63
CA SER A 131 4.23 -1.89 10.82
C SER A 131 5.11 -1.13 11.80
N THR A 132 6.34 -1.61 12.03
CA THR A 132 7.30 -0.92 12.89
C THR A 132 7.66 0.45 12.33
N HIS A 133 7.87 0.53 11.03
CA HIS A 133 8.18 1.80 10.37
C HIS A 133 7.02 2.80 10.53
N ILE A 134 5.79 2.37 10.26
CA ILE A 134 4.61 3.24 10.40
C ILE A 134 4.50 3.75 11.83
N ARG A 135 4.63 2.87 12.82
CA ARG A 135 4.51 3.27 14.23
C ARG A 135 5.59 4.26 14.63
N SER A 136 6.80 4.12 14.09
CA SER A 136 7.87 5.07 14.37
C SER A 136 7.56 6.48 13.88
N LEU A 137 6.74 6.61 12.83
CA LEU A 137 6.36 7.90 12.27
C LEU A 137 5.28 8.61 13.07
N ILE A 138 4.47 7.87 13.83
CA ILE A 138 3.33 8.42 14.56
C ILE A 138 3.51 8.39 16.08
N GLU A 139 4.62 7.87 16.57
CA GLU A 139 4.96 7.91 17.99
C GLU A 139 5.27 9.34 18.42
N ARG A 140 4.81 9.70 19.62
CA ARG A 140 4.96 11.02 20.17
C ARG A 140 5.79 11.00 21.43
#